data_54a0e1e03d172b8fd8c7699f7761dbfc
#
_entry.id   54a0e1e03d172b8fd8c7699f7761dbfc
#
_cell.length_a   1.000
_cell.length_b   1.000
_cell.length_c   1.000
_cell.angle_alpha   90.00
_cell.angle_beta   90.00
_cell.angle_gamma   90.00
#
_symmetry.space_group_name_H-M   'P 1'
#
loop_
_entity.id
_entity.type
_entity.pdbx_description
1 polymer ?
#
loop_
_entity_poly.entity_id
_entity_poly.type
_entity_poly.pdbx_seq_one_letter_code
_entity_poly.pdbx_strand_id
1 'polypeptide(L)'
;WKYDMLFDLMLRHPRFEPVIFICPIVNYGVDNMLLEMNKSFDAFKKKGYNVIKTYDNETGEYLDVKKSFSPDIVFYTSPYQALQDYRYYIKQFSNTLTCYVPYAIMTVYFDFICDLDFHNLVWKFFVETPLHKEIALKQKNRGENIVVTGYPGFDQLLIKKKQNDTVWKNKNPVLKRIIWAPHHSMTELNKVSNFLEYHDFFLELAVSYKDKLQIAFKPHHLLRIKLEESYWGKERTDTYYNKWADLENGQLENGDYTDLFLTSDALIHDCGSFMAEYLITGKPSLFMIRDESIMEYWTTFGEKAIAAHYQSRNKNQLREFIESVVLNENDPMRTERDTFVKNILLQKNGLTASENILSYLESQIFQ
;
A
#
# COMPACT_ATOMS: atom_id res chain seq x y z
N TRP A 1 -2.46 1.38 6.66
CA TRP A 1 -1.85 2.25 7.70
C TRP A 1 -0.35 2.36 7.49
N LYS A 2 0.15 3.58 7.29
CA LYS A 2 1.56 3.89 6.99
C LYS A 2 2.22 4.80 8.02
N TYR A 3 1.50 5.19 9.07
CA TYR A 3 1.96 6.16 10.05
C TYR A 3 2.58 5.55 11.31
N ASP A 4 2.84 4.23 11.37
CA ASP A 4 3.34 3.58 12.59
C ASP A 4 4.58 4.28 13.17
N MET A 5 5.60 4.49 12.35
CA MET A 5 6.81 5.15 12.81
C MET A 5 6.58 6.60 13.21
N LEU A 6 5.80 7.36 12.44
CA LEU A 6 5.47 8.74 12.78
C LEU A 6 4.68 8.82 14.08
N PHE A 7 3.71 7.91 14.27
CA PHE A 7 2.92 7.83 15.49
C PHE A 7 3.81 7.52 16.70
N ASP A 8 4.72 6.55 16.58
CA ASP A 8 5.69 6.20 17.64
C ASP A 8 6.65 7.35 17.98
N LEU A 9 7.12 8.09 16.96
CA LEU A 9 7.96 9.27 17.16
C LEU A 9 7.19 10.37 17.91
N MET A 10 5.93 10.62 17.53
CA MET A 10 5.07 11.58 18.23
C MET A 10 4.74 11.16 19.66
N LEU A 11 4.49 9.86 19.93
CA LEU A 11 4.27 9.35 21.29
C LEU A 11 5.44 9.60 22.23
N ARG A 12 6.66 9.57 21.72
CA ARG A 12 7.89 9.80 22.51
C ARG A 12 8.24 11.29 22.63
N HIS A 13 7.61 12.13 21.83
CA HIS A 13 7.89 13.55 21.79
C HIS A 13 7.08 14.31 22.87
N PRO A 14 7.70 15.15 23.72
CA PRO A 14 7.05 15.74 24.90
C PRO A 14 5.92 16.73 24.59
N ARG A 15 5.75 17.13 23.34
CA ARG A 15 4.78 18.14 22.91
C ARG A 15 3.67 17.59 22.00
N PHE A 16 3.64 16.27 21.72
CA PHE A 16 2.58 15.63 20.95
C PHE A 16 1.85 14.59 21.79
N GLU A 17 0.55 14.53 21.62
CA GLU A 17 -0.35 13.51 22.19
C GLU A 17 -1.18 12.88 21.06
N PRO A 18 -0.62 11.91 20.32
CA PRO A 18 -1.30 11.32 19.19
C PRO A 18 -2.40 10.33 19.62
N VAL A 19 -3.56 10.43 18.97
CA VAL A 19 -4.72 9.55 19.16
C VAL A 19 -5.21 9.06 17.79
N ILE A 20 -5.54 7.78 17.69
CA ILE A 20 -6.13 7.20 16.48
C ILE A 20 -7.66 7.17 16.61
N PHE A 21 -8.36 7.81 15.67
CA PHE A 21 -9.80 7.73 15.54
C PHE A 21 -10.18 6.77 14.42
N ILE A 22 -10.90 5.70 14.75
CA ILE A 22 -11.43 4.75 13.78
C ILE A 22 -12.78 5.26 13.29
N CYS A 23 -12.78 5.91 12.14
CA CYS A 23 -13.96 6.41 11.48
C CYS A 23 -14.61 5.29 10.63
N PRO A 24 -15.93 5.11 10.71
CA PRO A 24 -16.62 4.08 9.93
C PRO A 24 -16.58 4.39 8.42
N ILE A 25 -16.40 3.34 7.61
CA ILE A 25 -16.54 3.40 6.16
C ILE A 25 -18.00 3.07 5.83
N VAL A 26 -18.75 4.04 5.31
CA VAL A 26 -20.21 3.96 5.22
C VAL A 26 -20.78 3.33 3.94
N ASN A 27 -19.93 3.02 2.94
CA ASN A 27 -20.38 2.69 1.58
C ASN A 27 -20.67 1.20 1.33
N TYR A 28 -20.31 0.30 2.26
CA TYR A 28 -20.37 -1.15 2.05
C TYR A 28 -21.34 -1.87 3.00
N GLY A 29 -22.34 -1.16 3.47
CA GLY A 29 -23.33 -1.68 4.43
C GLY A 29 -22.85 -1.71 5.87
N VAL A 30 -23.81 -1.78 6.81
CA VAL A 30 -23.54 -1.65 8.26
C VAL A 30 -22.69 -2.80 8.78
N ASP A 31 -22.93 -4.02 8.34
CA ASP A 31 -22.20 -5.20 8.82
C ASP A 31 -20.70 -5.12 8.45
N ASN A 32 -20.39 -4.74 7.21
CA ASN A 32 -19.02 -4.54 6.78
C ASN A 32 -18.37 -3.33 7.49
N MET A 33 -19.12 -2.25 7.68
CA MET A 33 -18.66 -1.07 8.41
C MET A 33 -18.21 -1.46 9.83
N LEU A 34 -19.04 -2.20 10.56
CA LEU A 34 -18.74 -2.64 11.93
C LEU A 34 -17.57 -3.63 11.96
N LEU A 35 -17.55 -4.58 11.01
CA LEU A 35 -16.48 -5.56 10.92
C LEU A 35 -15.11 -4.90 10.72
N GLU A 36 -14.99 -4.00 9.75
CA GLU A 36 -13.71 -3.32 9.44
C GLU A 36 -13.31 -2.32 10.53
N MET A 37 -14.27 -1.65 11.15
CA MET A 37 -14.02 -0.78 12.30
C MET A 37 -13.48 -1.58 13.50
N ASN A 38 -14.06 -2.73 13.81
CA ASN A 38 -13.63 -3.60 14.90
C ASN A 38 -12.24 -4.18 14.63
N LYS A 39 -11.99 -4.71 13.43
CA LYS A 39 -10.66 -5.20 13.02
C LYS A 39 -9.58 -4.12 13.18
N SER A 40 -9.85 -2.91 12.71
CA SER A 40 -8.91 -1.81 12.79
C SER A 40 -8.65 -1.41 14.26
N PHE A 41 -9.68 -1.32 15.05
CA PHE A 41 -9.57 -1.01 16.49
C PHE A 41 -8.73 -2.05 17.21
N ASP A 42 -9.02 -3.34 17.03
CA ASP A 42 -8.29 -4.42 17.69
C ASP A 42 -6.83 -4.47 17.26
N ALA A 43 -6.54 -4.23 15.97
CA ALA A 43 -5.19 -4.18 15.45
C ALA A 43 -4.35 -3.08 16.12
N PHE A 44 -4.89 -1.86 16.27
CA PHE A 44 -4.20 -0.76 16.92
C PHE A 44 -4.12 -0.92 18.45
N LYS A 45 -5.16 -1.46 19.08
CA LYS A 45 -5.12 -1.82 20.51
C LYS A 45 -4.03 -2.84 20.81
N LYS A 46 -3.87 -3.85 19.95
CA LYS A 46 -2.80 -4.85 20.08
C LYS A 46 -1.40 -4.24 19.99
N LYS A 47 -1.24 -3.14 19.25
CA LYS A 47 0.01 -2.35 19.20
C LYS A 47 0.21 -1.45 20.45
N GLY A 48 -0.77 -1.35 21.32
CA GLY A 48 -0.71 -0.49 22.51
C GLY A 48 -1.02 0.98 22.23
N TYR A 49 -1.59 1.31 21.08
CA TYR A 49 -1.91 2.69 20.71
C TYR A 49 -3.16 3.19 21.42
N ASN A 50 -3.23 4.51 21.65
CA ASN A 50 -4.45 5.19 22.06
C ASN A 50 -5.40 5.27 20.86
N VAL A 51 -6.47 4.48 20.90
CA VAL A 51 -7.41 4.34 19.79
C VAL A 51 -8.86 4.42 20.25
N ILE A 52 -9.68 5.14 19.50
CA ILE A 52 -11.07 5.43 19.82
C ILE A 52 -11.94 5.12 18.58
N LYS A 53 -13.03 4.38 18.77
CA LYS A 53 -14.07 4.23 17.75
C LYS A 53 -14.93 5.49 17.73
N THR A 54 -15.23 6.00 16.54
CA THR A 54 -16.04 7.22 16.40
C THR A 54 -17.51 6.95 16.12
N TYR A 55 -17.93 5.69 16.13
CA TYR A 55 -19.33 5.27 16.04
C TYR A 55 -19.62 4.22 17.12
N ASP A 56 -20.72 4.42 17.81
CA ASP A 56 -21.26 3.50 18.81
C ASP A 56 -22.42 2.71 18.19
N ASN A 57 -22.27 1.39 18.12
CA ASN A 57 -23.26 0.51 17.52
C ASN A 57 -24.52 0.30 18.42
N GLU A 58 -24.39 0.50 19.73
CA GLU A 58 -25.52 0.30 20.66
C GLU A 58 -26.48 1.49 20.63
N THR A 59 -25.91 2.71 20.53
CA THR A 59 -26.70 3.94 20.52
C THR A 59 -26.95 4.49 19.12
N GLY A 60 -26.15 4.07 18.11
CA GLY A 60 -26.17 4.62 16.77
C GLY A 60 -25.53 6.02 16.68
N GLU A 61 -24.85 6.47 17.74
CA GLU A 61 -24.28 7.81 17.81
C GLU A 61 -22.87 7.89 17.22
N TYR A 62 -22.60 9.05 16.63
CA TYR A 62 -21.27 9.39 16.12
C TYR A 62 -20.59 10.38 17.07
N LEU A 63 -19.33 10.10 17.41
CA LEU A 63 -18.49 10.98 18.21
C LEU A 63 -18.17 12.28 17.44
N ASP A 64 -18.48 13.40 18.02
CA ASP A 64 -17.99 14.70 17.54
C ASP A 64 -16.54 14.92 17.99
N VAL A 65 -15.60 14.46 17.16
CA VAL A 65 -14.15 14.54 17.45
C VAL A 65 -13.70 15.97 17.66
N LYS A 66 -14.22 16.91 16.84
CA LYS A 66 -13.85 18.33 16.95
C LYS A 66 -14.25 18.93 18.28
N LYS A 67 -15.47 18.66 18.73
CA LYS A 67 -16.00 19.20 19.99
C LYS A 67 -15.39 18.51 21.20
N SER A 68 -15.22 17.19 21.14
CA SER A 68 -14.78 16.39 22.30
C SER A 68 -13.27 16.45 22.54
N PHE A 69 -12.46 16.64 21.50
CA PHE A 69 -11.01 16.57 21.60
C PHE A 69 -10.29 17.85 21.17
N SER A 70 -10.94 18.73 20.40
CA SER A 70 -10.35 19.99 19.91
C SER A 70 -8.94 19.80 19.32
N PRO A 71 -8.74 18.89 18.35
CA PRO A 71 -7.40 18.55 17.88
C PRO A 71 -6.71 19.76 17.22
N ASP A 72 -5.44 19.97 17.53
CA ASP A 72 -4.60 20.98 16.87
C ASP A 72 -4.20 20.54 15.46
N ILE A 73 -3.97 19.23 15.28
CA ILE A 73 -3.54 18.64 14.02
C ILE A 73 -4.38 17.38 13.72
N VAL A 74 -4.82 17.22 12.49
CA VAL A 74 -5.50 16.00 12.00
C VAL A 74 -4.76 15.42 10.84
N PHE A 75 -4.31 14.17 10.95
CA PHE A 75 -3.77 13.38 9.85
C PHE A 75 -4.85 12.52 9.21
N TYR A 76 -5.05 12.69 7.92
CA TYR A 76 -5.96 11.87 7.14
C TYR A 76 -5.23 10.66 6.54
N THR A 77 -5.90 9.51 6.50
CA THR A 77 -5.38 8.27 5.89
C THR A 77 -5.88 8.04 4.47
N SER A 78 -6.91 8.77 4.04
CA SER A 78 -7.52 8.67 2.72
C SER A 78 -8.08 10.03 2.27
N PRO A 79 -7.99 10.37 0.97
CA PRO A 79 -8.56 11.61 0.43
C PRO A 79 -10.05 11.46 0.04
N TYR A 80 -10.57 10.22 0.03
CA TYR A 80 -11.93 9.89 -0.45
C TYR A 80 -12.97 10.14 0.62
N GLN A 81 -13.43 11.39 0.71
CA GLN A 81 -14.39 11.79 1.75
C GLN A 81 -15.74 11.08 1.63
N ALA A 82 -16.17 10.73 0.41
CA ALA A 82 -17.41 9.98 0.20
C ALA A 82 -17.46 8.60 0.88
N LEU A 83 -16.32 8.04 1.30
CA LEU A 83 -16.25 6.80 2.07
C LEU A 83 -16.54 6.99 3.55
N GLN A 84 -16.56 8.21 4.05
CA GLN A 84 -16.65 8.55 5.47
C GLN A 84 -17.93 9.29 5.78
N ASP A 85 -18.31 9.31 7.03
CA ASP A 85 -19.38 10.21 7.50
C ASP A 85 -18.94 11.68 7.36
N TYR A 86 -19.87 12.56 6.98
CA TYR A 86 -19.58 13.98 6.71
C TYR A 86 -18.98 14.73 7.89
N ARG A 87 -19.19 14.26 9.14
CA ARG A 87 -18.60 14.84 10.36
C ARG A 87 -17.10 14.82 10.36
N TYR A 88 -16.49 13.90 9.61
CA TYR A 88 -15.05 13.71 9.51
C TYR A 88 -14.45 14.30 8.22
N TYR A 89 -15.24 14.99 7.40
CA TYR A 89 -14.74 15.65 6.20
C TYR A 89 -13.79 16.79 6.54
N ILE A 90 -12.80 17.02 5.68
CA ILE A 90 -11.79 18.07 5.87
C ILE A 90 -12.42 19.46 6.10
N LYS A 91 -13.55 19.74 5.46
CA LYS A 91 -14.29 21.02 5.63
C LYS A 91 -14.77 21.26 7.06
N GLN A 92 -14.97 20.20 7.85
CA GLN A 92 -15.35 20.34 9.28
C GLN A 92 -14.19 20.79 10.15
N PHE A 93 -12.93 20.60 9.67
CA PHE A 93 -11.70 20.92 10.39
C PHE A 93 -11.00 22.17 9.83
N SER A 94 -11.76 23.16 9.31
CA SER A 94 -11.23 24.37 8.67
C SER A 94 -10.33 25.23 9.59
N ASN A 95 -10.46 25.10 10.90
CA ASN A 95 -9.63 25.82 11.91
C ASN A 95 -8.59 24.91 12.56
N THR A 96 -8.32 23.74 11.97
CA THR A 96 -7.36 22.74 12.49
C THR A 96 -6.30 22.52 11.42
N LEU A 97 -5.06 22.33 11.80
CA LEU A 97 -3.99 21.98 10.86
C LEU A 97 -4.24 20.56 10.32
N THR A 98 -4.52 20.45 9.03
CA THR A 98 -4.82 19.17 8.41
C THR A 98 -3.64 18.66 7.59
N CYS A 99 -3.25 17.42 7.80
CA CYS A 99 -2.11 16.77 7.15
C CYS A 99 -2.54 15.53 6.38
N TYR A 100 -1.87 15.25 5.28
CA TYR A 100 -2.10 14.05 4.51
C TYR A 100 -0.79 13.50 3.94
N VAL A 101 -0.67 12.19 3.95
CA VAL A 101 0.31 11.41 3.19
C VAL A 101 -0.48 10.50 2.26
N PRO A 102 -0.11 10.30 1.00
CA PRO A 102 -0.82 9.41 0.08
C PRO A 102 -1.03 8.02 0.69
N TYR A 103 -2.22 7.46 0.53
CA TYR A 103 -2.53 6.12 1.02
C TYR A 103 -1.76 5.02 0.28
N ALA A 104 -1.33 5.34 -0.94
CA ALA A 104 -0.48 4.52 -1.80
C ALA A 104 0.41 5.43 -2.64
N ILE A 105 1.55 4.93 -3.12
CA ILE A 105 2.43 5.69 -4.00
C ILE A 105 1.77 5.84 -5.37
N MET A 106 1.72 7.07 -5.87
CA MET A 106 1.03 7.40 -7.11
C MET A 106 1.95 7.21 -8.32
N THR A 107 1.74 6.12 -9.04
CA THR A 107 2.46 5.80 -10.29
C THR A 107 1.73 6.26 -11.54
N VAL A 108 0.43 6.52 -11.42
CA VAL A 108 -0.46 7.02 -12.49
C VAL A 108 -1.11 8.33 -12.08
N TYR A 109 -1.52 9.15 -13.06
CA TYR A 109 -2.23 10.39 -12.81
C TYR A 109 -3.62 10.36 -13.45
N PHE A 110 -4.62 10.59 -12.60
CA PHE A 110 -6.00 10.85 -13.02
C PHE A 110 -6.54 12.03 -12.20
N ASP A 111 -7.09 13.06 -12.86
CA ASP A 111 -7.63 14.25 -12.17
C ASP A 111 -8.63 13.89 -11.07
N PHE A 112 -9.52 12.92 -11.34
CA PHE A 112 -10.55 12.48 -10.40
C PHE A 112 -9.99 11.69 -9.19
N ILE A 113 -8.70 11.43 -9.14
CA ILE A 113 -8.00 10.81 -8.00
C ILE A 113 -6.99 11.77 -7.39
N CYS A 114 -6.24 12.50 -8.22
CA CYS A 114 -5.06 13.25 -7.81
C CYS A 114 -5.35 14.75 -7.55
N ASP A 115 -6.48 15.30 -8.01
CA ASP A 115 -6.86 16.71 -7.84
C ASP A 115 -8.27 16.87 -7.24
N LEU A 116 -8.56 16.12 -6.18
CA LEU A 116 -9.78 16.29 -5.39
C LEU A 116 -9.72 17.60 -4.60
N ASP A 117 -10.89 18.16 -4.25
CA ASP A 117 -10.98 19.31 -3.34
C ASP A 117 -10.22 19.08 -2.03
N PHE A 118 -10.19 17.83 -1.56
CA PHE A 118 -9.42 17.41 -0.39
C PHE A 118 -7.93 17.80 -0.51
N HIS A 119 -7.27 17.49 -1.64
CA HIS A 119 -5.85 17.77 -1.85
C HIS A 119 -5.55 19.26 -1.86
N ASN A 120 -6.53 20.07 -2.29
CA ASN A 120 -6.41 21.53 -2.36
C ASN A 120 -6.73 22.24 -1.03
N LEU A 121 -7.44 21.57 -0.12
CA LEU A 121 -7.85 22.12 1.18
C LEU A 121 -6.93 21.71 2.33
N VAL A 122 -6.22 20.60 2.20
CA VAL A 122 -5.32 20.11 3.26
C VAL A 122 -4.19 21.12 3.49
N TRP A 123 -3.91 21.43 4.77
CA TRP A 123 -2.86 22.40 5.14
C TRP A 123 -1.49 21.96 4.62
N LYS A 124 -1.10 20.69 4.87
CA LYS A 124 0.14 20.12 4.31
C LYS A 124 -0.10 18.74 3.72
N PHE A 125 0.36 18.59 2.50
CA PHE A 125 0.34 17.37 1.75
C PHE A 125 1.78 16.88 1.61
N PHE A 126 2.14 15.85 2.39
CA PHE A 126 3.47 15.25 2.39
C PHE A 126 3.59 14.23 1.27
N VAL A 127 4.48 14.47 0.31
CA VAL A 127 4.67 13.60 -0.86
C VAL A 127 6.03 12.90 -0.84
N GLU A 128 6.08 11.83 -1.61
CA GLU A 128 7.14 10.83 -1.56
C GLU A 128 8.46 11.34 -2.15
N THR A 129 8.40 11.99 -3.31
CA THR A 129 9.61 12.39 -4.06
C THR A 129 9.41 13.76 -4.73
N PRO A 130 10.49 14.42 -5.19
CA PRO A 130 10.38 15.62 -6.03
C PRO A 130 9.54 15.42 -7.30
N LEU A 131 9.52 14.20 -7.88
CA LEU A 131 8.69 13.88 -9.05
C LEU A 131 7.18 13.95 -8.71
N HIS A 132 6.79 13.55 -7.51
CA HIS A 132 5.40 13.71 -7.04
C HIS A 132 5.04 15.17 -6.79
N LYS A 133 5.99 15.98 -6.35
CA LYS A 133 5.78 17.44 -6.28
C LYS A 133 5.52 18.04 -7.66
N GLU A 134 6.21 17.60 -8.70
CA GLU A 134 5.96 18.04 -10.09
C GLU A 134 4.54 17.69 -10.56
N ILE A 135 4.02 16.51 -10.15
CA ILE A 135 2.63 16.14 -10.43
C ILE A 135 1.66 17.12 -9.76
N ALA A 136 1.94 17.48 -8.51
CA ALA A 136 1.09 18.40 -7.75
C ALA A 136 1.01 19.82 -8.33
N LEU A 137 1.97 20.24 -9.16
CA LEU A 137 1.88 21.51 -9.91
C LEU A 137 0.69 21.53 -10.88
N LYS A 138 0.14 20.38 -11.25
CA LYS A 138 -1.07 20.26 -12.09
C LYS A 138 -2.36 20.46 -11.30
N GLN A 139 -2.32 20.38 -9.96
CA GLN A 139 -3.49 20.58 -9.10
C GLN A 139 -3.96 22.03 -9.11
N LYS A 140 -5.21 22.28 -8.74
CA LYS A 140 -5.82 23.62 -8.72
C LYS A 140 -5.06 24.62 -7.86
N ASN A 141 -4.52 24.18 -6.70
CA ASN A 141 -3.69 24.99 -5.81
C ASN A 141 -2.21 25.05 -6.22
N ARG A 142 -1.84 24.44 -7.37
CA ARG A 142 -0.47 24.42 -7.90
C ARG A 142 0.57 23.86 -6.92
N GLY A 143 0.15 22.97 -6.03
CA GLY A 143 1.04 22.31 -5.07
C GLY A 143 1.62 23.25 -3.98
N GLU A 144 0.95 24.36 -3.66
CA GLU A 144 1.41 25.30 -2.62
C GLU A 144 1.52 24.68 -1.23
N ASN A 145 0.73 23.64 -0.97
CA ASN A 145 0.71 22.90 0.29
C ASN A 145 1.62 21.67 0.31
N ILE A 146 2.38 21.40 -0.77
CA ILE A 146 3.20 20.20 -0.93
C ILE A 146 4.53 20.31 -0.19
N VAL A 147 4.85 19.28 0.56
CA VAL A 147 6.15 19.08 1.22
C VAL A 147 6.72 17.73 0.83
N VAL A 148 7.93 17.68 0.30
CA VAL A 148 8.61 16.42 -0.03
C VAL A 148 9.29 15.88 1.22
N THR A 149 8.85 14.73 1.72
CA THR A 149 9.36 14.13 2.96
C THR A 149 9.82 12.68 2.79
N GLY A 150 9.51 12.05 1.67
CA GLY A 150 9.57 10.60 1.53
C GLY A 150 8.23 9.95 1.84
N TYR A 151 8.19 8.62 1.73
CA TYR A 151 6.98 7.84 1.98
C TYR A 151 7.11 7.02 3.27
N PRO A 152 6.34 7.33 4.33
CA PRO A 152 6.41 6.62 5.61
C PRO A 152 6.15 5.11 5.53
N GLY A 153 5.46 4.65 4.47
CA GLY A 153 5.30 3.22 4.21
C GLY A 153 6.61 2.47 3.97
N PHE A 154 7.69 3.18 3.59
CA PHE A 154 9.03 2.58 3.45
C PHE A 154 9.78 2.45 4.76
N ASP A 155 9.46 3.24 5.76
CA ASP A 155 10.27 3.36 6.97
C ASP A 155 10.47 2.00 7.65
N GLN A 156 9.41 1.18 7.74
CA GLN A 156 9.49 -0.17 8.30
C GLN A 156 10.40 -1.09 7.48
N LEU A 157 10.37 -0.99 6.15
CA LEU A 157 11.24 -1.78 5.27
C LEU A 157 12.70 -1.37 5.39
N LEU A 158 12.98 -0.09 5.65
CA LEU A 158 14.32 0.47 5.75
C LEU A 158 14.98 0.21 7.12
N ILE A 159 14.21 0.30 8.22
CA ILE A 159 14.76 0.22 9.58
C ILE A 159 14.75 -1.18 10.18
N LYS A 160 13.94 -2.08 9.65
CA LYS A 160 13.77 -3.42 10.24
C LYS A 160 15.02 -4.28 10.07
N LYS A 161 15.84 -4.34 11.13
CA LYS A 161 17.10 -5.10 11.14
C LYS A 161 16.92 -6.60 11.26
N LYS A 162 15.87 -7.06 11.94
CA LYS A 162 15.58 -8.48 12.15
C LYS A 162 14.41 -8.90 11.29
N GLN A 163 14.68 -9.71 10.30
CA GLN A 163 13.66 -10.30 9.43
C GLN A 163 13.00 -11.47 10.14
N ASN A 164 11.70 -11.60 9.99
CA ASN A 164 10.92 -12.69 10.53
C ASN A 164 10.43 -13.61 9.39
N ASP A 165 11.11 -14.70 9.14
CA ASP A 165 10.77 -15.68 8.10
C ASP A 165 9.65 -16.64 8.54
N THR A 166 9.13 -16.52 9.77
CA THR A 166 8.00 -17.32 10.24
C THR A 166 6.70 -17.03 9.50
N VAL A 167 6.65 -15.93 8.73
CA VAL A 167 5.53 -15.63 7.83
C VAL A 167 5.35 -16.64 6.70
N TRP A 168 6.40 -17.38 6.33
CA TRP A 168 6.31 -18.41 5.31
C TRP A 168 5.83 -19.73 5.89
N LYS A 169 4.84 -20.37 5.23
CA LYS A 169 4.26 -21.65 5.64
C LYS A 169 5.28 -22.79 5.62
N ASN A 170 5.98 -22.94 4.50
CA ASN A 170 7.04 -23.93 4.36
C ASN A 170 8.38 -23.37 4.85
N LYS A 171 9.05 -24.09 5.73
CA LYS A 171 10.34 -23.67 6.33
C LYS A 171 11.57 -24.21 5.61
N ASN A 172 11.38 -24.93 4.51
CA ASN A 172 12.49 -25.47 3.73
C ASN A 172 13.32 -24.32 3.12
N PRO A 173 14.58 -24.11 3.53
CA PRO A 173 15.40 -22.99 3.08
C PRO A 173 15.87 -23.12 1.62
N VAL A 174 15.69 -24.29 1.00
CA VAL A 174 16.05 -24.53 -0.41
C VAL A 174 15.02 -23.92 -1.36
N LEU A 175 13.76 -23.76 -0.91
CA LEU A 175 12.72 -23.22 -1.73
C LEU A 175 12.89 -21.70 -1.90
N LYS A 176 12.91 -21.25 -3.15
CA LYS A 176 12.81 -19.81 -3.46
C LYS A 176 11.38 -19.31 -3.17
N ARG A 177 11.28 -18.16 -2.56
CA ARG A 177 10.06 -17.55 -2.03
C ARG A 177 9.57 -16.45 -2.95
N ILE A 178 8.50 -16.69 -3.67
CA ILE A 178 7.89 -15.73 -4.60
C ILE A 178 6.57 -15.22 -4.02
N ILE A 179 6.34 -13.93 -4.13
CA ILE A 179 5.04 -13.33 -3.87
C ILE A 179 4.34 -13.11 -5.20
N TRP A 180 3.10 -13.58 -5.33
CA TRP A 180 2.19 -13.20 -6.40
C TRP A 180 1.11 -12.29 -5.86
N ALA A 181 1.10 -11.03 -6.33
CA ALA A 181 0.23 -9.98 -5.80
C ALA A 181 -0.64 -9.35 -6.89
N PRO A 182 -1.76 -9.98 -7.28
CA PRO A 182 -2.66 -9.43 -8.28
C PRO A 182 -3.52 -8.30 -7.73
N HIS A 183 -3.73 -7.27 -8.58
CA HIS A 183 -4.63 -6.15 -8.32
C HIS A 183 -6.10 -6.56 -8.48
N HIS A 184 -7.00 -5.67 -8.06
CA HIS A 184 -8.46 -5.90 -8.13
C HIS A 184 -9.15 -5.27 -9.35
N SER A 185 -8.44 -4.45 -10.15
CA SER A 185 -9.06 -3.69 -11.26
C SER A 185 -9.13 -4.54 -12.52
N MET A 186 -10.29 -5.17 -12.71
CA MET A 186 -10.54 -6.15 -13.79
C MET A 186 -11.56 -5.65 -14.83
N THR A 187 -12.15 -4.46 -14.66
CA THR A 187 -13.17 -3.92 -15.54
C THR A 187 -12.58 -3.44 -16.88
N GLU A 188 -13.44 -3.32 -17.92
CA GLU A 188 -13.03 -2.80 -19.23
C GLU A 188 -12.44 -1.37 -19.18
N LEU A 189 -12.91 -0.55 -18.23
CA LEU A 189 -12.43 0.83 -18.06
C LEU A 189 -11.10 0.89 -17.28
N ASN A 190 -10.71 -0.19 -16.60
CA ASN A 190 -9.49 -0.23 -15.77
C ASN A 190 -8.89 -1.64 -15.80
N LYS A 191 -8.25 -1.98 -16.91
CA LYS A 191 -7.66 -3.30 -17.18
C LYS A 191 -6.25 -3.41 -16.61
N VAL A 192 -6.08 -3.29 -15.31
CA VAL A 192 -4.77 -3.45 -14.67
C VAL A 192 -4.50 -4.90 -14.31
N SER A 193 -5.48 -5.57 -13.69
CA SER A 193 -5.29 -6.91 -13.15
C SER A 193 -5.26 -8.01 -14.19
N ASN A 194 -4.26 -8.86 -14.12
CA ASN A 194 -4.10 -10.08 -14.91
C ASN A 194 -4.77 -11.31 -14.24
N PHE A 195 -5.42 -11.14 -13.08
CA PHE A 195 -5.90 -12.25 -12.26
C PHE A 195 -6.78 -13.25 -13.02
N LEU A 196 -7.81 -12.78 -13.74
CA LEU A 196 -8.77 -13.66 -14.42
C LEU A 196 -8.12 -14.53 -15.51
N GLU A 197 -7.02 -14.10 -16.11
CA GLU A 197 -6.30 -14.84 -17.15
C GLU A 197 -5.23 -15.78 -16.58
N TYR A 198 -4.66 -15.43 -15.40
CA TYR A 198 -3.47 -16.11 -14.88
C TYR A 198 -3.74 -16.93 -13.61
N HIS A 199 -4.96 -16.92 -13.06
CA HIS A 199 -5.23 -17.57 -11.77
C HIS A 199 -4.92 -19.09 -11.79
N ASP A 200 -5.31 -19.81 -12.83
CA ASP A 200 -5.00 -21.24 -12.96
C ASP A 200 -3.52 -21.47 -13.26
N PHE A 201 -2.91 -20.60 -14.07
CA PHE A 201 -1.49 -20.69 -14.40
C PHE A 201 -0.59 -20.64 -13.15
N PHE A 202 -0.89 -19.78 -12.18
CA PHE A 202 -0.11 -19.71 -10.94
C PHE A 202 -0.30 -20.93 -10.04
N LEU A 203 -1.49 -21.54 -10.02
CA LEU A 203 -1.70 -22.81 -9.32
C LEU A 203 -0.92 -23.94 -9.99
N GLU A 204 -0.98 -24.05 -11.33
CA GLU A 204 -0.20 -25.02 -12.10
C GLU A 204 1.31 -24.84 -11.88
N LEU A 205 1.75 -23.58 -11.84
CA LEU A 205 3.13 -23.22 -11.60
C LEU A 205 3.58 -23.65 -10.19
N ALA A 206 2.77 -23.41 -9.15
CA ALA A 206 3.05 -23.87 -7.80
C ALA A 206 3.22 -25.39 -7.75
N VAL A 207 2.34 -26.15 -8.40
CA VAL A 207 2.43 -27.62 -8.47
C VAL A 207 3.68 -28.08 -9.24
N SER A 208 3.96 -27.44 -10.40
CA SER A 208 5.08 -27.83 -11.26
C SER A 208 6.46 -27.58 -10.65
N TYR A 209 6.57 -26.56 -9.82
CA TYR A 209 7.81 -26.15 -9.14
C TYR A 209 7.82 -26.45 -7.63
N LYS A 210 7.01 -27.41 -7.16
CA LYS A 210 6.82 -27.69 -5.73
C LYS A 210 8.12 -27.93 -4.94
N ASP A 211 9.14 -28.50 -5.58
CA ASP A 211 10.43 -28.80 -4.96
C ASP A 211 11.44 -27.63 -5.07
N LYS A 212 11.08 -26.52 -5.73
CA LYS A 212 11.95 -25.37 -5.99
C LYS A 212 11.40 -24.05 -5.50
N LEU A 213 10.07 -23.91 -5.48
CA LEU A 213 9.40 -22.66 -5.16
C LEU A 213 8.39 -22.81 -4.03
N GLN A 214 8.28 -21.77 -3.21
CA GLN A 214 7.13 -21.47 -2.39
C GLN A 214 6.49 -20.19 -2.90
N ILE A 215 5.15 -20.17 -3.07
CA ILE A 215 4.41 -19.04 -3.60
C ILE A 215 3.42 -18.51 -2.58
N ALA A 216 3.56 -17.25 -2.19
CA ALA A 216 2.57 -16.54 -1.40
C ALA A 216 1.59 -15.81 -2.34
N PHE A 217 0.34 -16.26 -2.39
CA PHE A 217 -0.75 -15.54 -3.03
C PHE A 217 -1.19 -14.41 -2.11
N LYS A 218 -0.85 -13.17 -2.51
CA LYS A 218 -1.19 -11.95 -1.79
C LYS A 218 -2.11 -11.06 -2.62
N PRO A 219 -3.41 -11.40 -2.72
CA PRO A 219 -4.35 -10.61 -3.48
C PRO A 219 -4.58 -9.23 -2.86
N HIS A 220 -4.89 -8.24 -3.70
CA HIS A 220 -5.43 -6.97 -3.21
C HIS A 220 -6.69 -7.21 -2.37
N HIS A 221 -6.87 -6.49 -1.28
CA HIS A 221 -7.98 -6.72 -0.32
C HIS A 221 -9.38 -6.66 -0.95
N LEU A 222 -9.57 -5.87 -2.01
CA LEU A 222 -10.84 -5.80 -2.75
C LEU A 222 -11.01 -6.90 -3.81
N LEU A 223 -9.98 -7.70 -4.10
CA LEU A 223 -10.07 -8.71 -5.16
C LEU A 223 -11.14 -9.76 -4.83
N ARG A 224 -11.12 -10.27 -3.59
CA ARG A 224 -12.07 -11.28 -3.14
C ARG A 224 -13.52 -10.80 -3.26
N ILE A 225 -13.83 -9.62 -2.74
CA ILE A 225 -15.17 -9.03 -2.79
C ILE A 225 -15.65 -8.92 -4.24
N LYS A 226 -14.80 -8.40 -5.15
CA LYS A 226 -15.15 -8.27 -6.56
C LYS A 226 -15.37 -9.62 -7.25
N LEU A 227 -14.57 -10.63 -6.91
CA LEU A 227 -14.77 -11.98 -7.44
C LEU A 227 -16.11 -12.56 -6.97
N GLU A 228 -16.45 -12.40 -5.69
CA GLU A 228 -17.69 -12.88 -5.11
C GLU A 228 -18.91 -12.18 -5.71
N GLU A 229 -18.87 -10.87 -5.83
CA GLU A 229 -20.04 -10.07 -6.24
C GLU A 229 -20.22 -9.97 -7.76
N SER A 230 -19.14 -9.98 -8.55
CA SER A 230 -19.24 -9.58 -9.96
C SER A 230 -18.71 -10.59 -10.97
N TYR A 231 -17.91 -11.61 -10.55
CA TYR A 231 -17.25 -12.52 -11.51
C TYR A 231 -17.53 -14.00 -11.26
N TRP A 232 -17.29 -14.52 -10.06
CA TRP A 232 -17.27 -15.95 -9.79
C TRP A 232 -18.36 -16.42 -8.83
N GLY A 233 -18.90 -15.53 -8.02
CA GLY A 233 -19.71 -15.89 -6.87
C GLY A 233 -18.88 -16.45 -5.70
N LYS A 234 -19.55 -16.57 -4.54
CA LYS A 234 -18.88 -16.94 -3.29
C LYS A 234 -18.24 -18.32 -3.32
N GLU A 235 -18.97 -19.35 -3.76
CA GLU A 235 -18.51 -20.74 -3.73
C GLU A 235 -17.22 -20.97 -4.54
N ARG A 236 -17.17 -20.45 -5.78
CA ARG A 236 -15.98 -20.56 -6.64
C ARG A 236 -14.81 -19.77 -6.04
N THR A 237 -15.06 -18.59 -5.50
CA THR A 237 -14.03 -17.76 -4.86
C THR A 237 -13.45 -18.45 -3.65
N ASP A 238 -14.28 -18.97 -2.75
CA ASP A 238 -13.85 -19.71 -1.56
C ASP A 238 -13.01 -20.94 -1.97
N THR A 239 -13.47 -21.71 -2.94
CA THR A 239 -12.76 -22.88 -3.45
C THR A 239 -11.37 -22.52 -3.97
N TYR A 240 -11.23 -21.42 -4.72
CA TYR A 240 -9.95 -20.97 -5.26
C TYR A 240 -8.99 -20.51 -4.14
N TYR A 241 -9.48 -19.72 -3.20
CA TYR A 241 -8.66 -19.23 -2.08
C TYR A 241 -8.19 -20.38 -1.18
N ASN A 242 -9.05 -21.36 -0.94
CA ASN A 242 -8.70 -22.56 -0.16
C ASN A 242 -7.62 -23.39 -0.84
N LYS A 243 -7.59 -23.50 -2.17
CA LYS A 243 -6.48 -24.18 -2.87
C LYS A 243 -5.13 -23.61 -2.49
N TRP A 244 -4.99 -22.27 -2.38
CA TRP A 244 -3.74 -21.65 -1.95
C TRP A 244 -3.37 -21.97 -0.49
N ALA A 245 -4.36 -22.03 0.38
CA ALA A 245 -4.15 -22.40 1.78
C ALA A 245 -3.74 -23.89 1.94
N ASP A 246 -4.27 -24.77 1.09
CA ASP A 246 -4.06 -26.23 1.17
C ASP A 246 -2.74 -26.67 0.49
N LEU A 247 -2.24 -25.98 -0.52
CA LEU A 247 -0.97 -26.30 -1.18
C LEU A 247 0.19 -26.31 -0.16
N GLU A 248 1.05 -27.33 -0.21
CA GLU A 248 2.21 -27.48 0.67
C GLU A 248 3.22 -26.33 0.49
N ASN A 249 3.45 -25.92 -0.75
CA ASN A 249 4.33 -24.83 -1.15
C ASN A 249 3.57 -23.56 -1.56
N GLY A 250 2.28 -23.48 -1.25
CA GLY A 250 1.42 -22.31 -1.43
C GLY A 250 0.96 -21.75 -0.09
N GLN A 251 0.66 -20.47 -0.04
CA GLN A 251 0.01 -19.82 1.09
C GLN A 251 -0.84 -18.63 0.65
N LEU A 252 -1.90 -18.34 1.41
CA LEU A 252 -2.75 -17.16 1.25
C LEU A 252 -2.33 -16.08 2.25
N GLU A 253 -2.05 -14.88 1.76
CA GLU A 253 -1.61 -13.75 2.56
C GLU A 253 -2.59 -12.57 2.48
N ASN A 254 -3.25 -12.27 3.61
CA ASN A 254 -4.22 -11.17 3.72
C ASN A 254 -3.78 -10.08 4.72
N GLY A 255 -2.60 -10.22 5.35
CA GLY A 255 -2.12 -9.36 6.41
C GLY A 255 -1.04 -8.36 6.00
N ASP A 256 -0.29 -7.92 6.99
CA ASP A 256 0.92 -7.10 6.83
C ASP A 256 1.93 -7.82 5.94
N TYR A 257 2.55 -7.09 5.05
CA TYR A 257 3.48 -7.63 4.05
C TYR A 257 4.94 -7.25 4.29
N THR A 258 5.26 -6.53 5.35
CA THR A 258 6.64 -6.08 5.62
C THR A 258 7.61 -7.26 5.72
N ASP A 259 7.30 -8.24 6.57
CA ASP A 259 8.14 -9.44 6.70
C ASP A 259 8.12 -10.31 5.44
N LEU A 260 6.97 -10.39 4.77
CA LEU A 260 6.84 -11.13 3.52
C LEU A 260 7.77 -10.53 2.44
N PHE A 261 7.79 -9.21 2.29
CA PHE A 261 8.69 -8.50 1.36
C PHE A 261 10.16 -8.71 1.72
N LEU A 262 10.50 -8.54 2.99
CA LEU A 262 11.89 -8.66 3.46
C LEU A 262 12.44 -10.08 3.35
N THR A 263 11.59 -11.11 3.35
CA THR A 263 12.02 -12.52 3.36
C THR A 263 11.70 -13.29 2.08
N SER A 264 11.04 -12.67 1.09
CA SER A 264 10.87 -13.23 -0.26
C SER A 264 12.15 -13.13 -1.09
N ASP A 265 12.22 -13.86 -2.19
CA ASP A 265 13.28 -13.76 -3.21
C ASP A 265 12.83 -12.90 -4.40
N ALA A 266 11.53 -12.87 -4.71
CA ALA A 266 10.99 -12.07 -5.81
C ALA A 266 9.51 -11.71 -5.60
N LEU A 267 9.06 -10.66 -6.32
CA LEU A 267 7.66 -10.27 -6.44
C LEU A 267 7.21 -10.35 -7.91
N ILE A 268 6.01 -10.92 -8.12
CA ILE A 268 5.29 -10.87 -9.39
C ILE A 268 3.95 -10.19 -9.13
N HIS A 269 3.67 -9.09 -9.82
CA HIS A 269 2.50 -8.27 -9.51
C HIS A 269 2.01 -7.44 -10.70
N ASP A 270 0.85 -6.82 -10.51
CA ASP A 270 0.26 -5.77 -11.34
C ASP A 270 -0.31 -4.62 -10.49
N CYS A 271 0.19 -4.47 -9.26
CA CYS A 271 -0.21 -3.43 -8.32
C CYS A 271 0.66 -2.18 -8.45
N GLY A 272 0.04 -1.00 -8.68
CA GLY A 272 0.78 0.25 -8.84
C GLY A 272 1.61 0.65 -7.61
N SER A 273 1.09 0.52 -6.38
CA SER A 273 1.84 0.86 -5.16
C SER A 273 3.07 -0.04 -4.96
N PHE A 274 2.96 -1.33 -5.25
CA PHE A 274 4.05 -2.27 -5.08
C PHE A 274 5.21 -2.05 -6.07
N MET A 275 4.96 -1.31 -7.18
CA MET A 275 6.03 -0.86 -8.08
C MET A 275 7.14 -0.09 -7.38
N ALA A 276 6.86 0.58 -6.28
CA ALA A 276 7.88 1.29 -5.52
C ALA A 276 8.22 0.59 -4.20
N GLU A 277 7.21 0.11 -3.48
CA GLU A 277 7.38 -0.44 -2.14
C GLU A 277 8.30 -1.67 -2.12
N TYR A 278 8.13 -2.58 -3.07
CA TYR A 278 8.98 -3.78 -3.11
C TYR A 278 10.42 -3.50 -3.54
N LEU A 279 10.65 -2.48 -4.41
CA LEU A 279 12.00 -2.14 -4.88
C LEU A 279 12.95 -1.75 -3.76
N ILE A 280 12.43 -1.21 -2.63
CA ILE A 280 13.21 -0.91 -1.42
C ILE A 280 13.99 -2.14 -0.91
N THR A 281 13.48 -3.35 -1.17
CA THR A 281 14.17 -4.59 -0.78
C THR A 281 15.41 -4.89 -1.63
N GLY A 282 15.61 -4.23 -2.76
CA GLY A 282 16.65 -4.50 -3.75
C GLY A 282 16.46 -5.79 -4.56
N LYS A 283 15.36 -6.52 -4.34
CA LYS A 283 15.10 -7.84 -4.93
C LYS A 283 14.40 -7.76 -6.28
N PRO A 284 14.50 -8.80 -7.12
CA PRO A 284 13.83 -8.85 -8.43
C PRO A 284 12.32 -8.68 -8.31
N SER A 285 11.76 -7.81 -9.13
CA SER A 285 10.33 -7.59 -9.26
C SER A 285 9.90 -7.65 -10.72
N LEU A 286 8.81 -8.37 -11.00
CA LEU A 286 8.22 -8.45 -12.32
C LEU A 286 6.83 -7.83 -12.30
N PHE A 287 6.61 -6.86 -13.19
CA PHE A 287 5.31 -6.26 -13.43
C PHE A 287 4.60 -6.93 -14.62
N MET A 288 3.38 -7.41 -14.40
CA MET A 288 2.56 -8.03 -15.43
C MET A 288 1.74 -6.97 -16.15
N ILE A 289 2.00 -6.75 -17.43
CA ILE A 289 1.29 -5.77 -18.26
C ILE A 289 0.13 -6.49 -18.95
N ARG A 290 -1.09 -6.11 -18.62
CA ARG A 290 -2.29 -6.62 -19.25
C ARG A 290 -2.66 -5.83 -20.50
N ASP A 291 -2.56 -4.51 -20.42
CA ASP A 291 -2.93 -3.57 -21.47
C ASP A 291 -1.91 -2.44 -21.53
N GLU A 292 -1.32 -2.21 -22.70
CA GLU A 292 -0.31 -1.16 -22.91
C GLU A 292 -0.90 0.26 -22.71
N SER A 293 -2.21 0.43 -22.86
CA SER A 293 -2.87 1.74 -22.70
C SER A 293 -2.72 2.33 -21.30
N ILE A 294 -2.46 1.50 -20.28
CA ILE A 294 -2.19 2.00 -18.93
C ILE A 294 -0.92 2.86 -18.86
N MET A 295 0.01 2.66 -19.77
CA MET A 295 1.27 3.41 -19.82
C MET A 295 1.06 4.89 -20.16
N GLU A 296 -0.02 5.23 -20.86
CA GLU A 296 -0.36 6.63 -21.20
C GLU A 296 -0.70 7.46 -19.96
N TYR A 297 -1.09 6.80 -18.88
CA TYR A 297 -1.44 7.45 -17.63
C TYR A 297 -0.30 7.47 -16.62
N TRP A 298 0.85 6.87 -16.93
CA TRP A 298 1.97 6.89 -16.00
C TRP A 298 2.53 8.28 -15.82
N THR A 299 2.86 8.56 -14.56
CA THR A 299 3.64 9.75 -14.20
C THR A 299 5.09 9.52 -14.57
N THR A 300 5.91 10.57 -14.61
CA THR A 300 7.37 10.45 -14.74
C THR A 300 7.96 9.52 -13.66
N PHE A 301 7.36 9.50 -12.47
CA PHE A 301 7.74 8.53 -11.43
C PHE A 301 7.37 7.09 -11.83
N GLY A 302 6.15 6.88 -12.33
CA GLY A 302 5.67 5.57 -12.79
C GLY A 302 6.53 5.00 -13.92
N GLU A 303 6.90 5.81 -14.91
CA GLU A 303 7.80 5.45 -16.01
C GLU A 303 9.18 4.99 -15.50
N LYS A 304 9.74 5.72 -14.53
CA LYS A 304 11.03 5.34 -13.92
C LYS A 304 10.93 4.09 -13.05
N ALA A 305 9.82 3.93 -12.34
CA ALA A 305 9.59 2.75 -11.51
C ALA A 305 9.45 1.48 -12.36
N ILE A 306 8.65 1.52 -13.45
CA ILE A 306 8.48 0.35 -14.32
C ILE A 306 9.78 -0.02 -15.05
N ALA A 307 10.63 0.94 -15.38
CA ALA A 307 11.94 0.69 -15.98
C ALA A 307 12.89 -0.08 -15.03
N ALA A 308 12.64 -0.07 -13.72
CA ALA A 308 13.37 -0.84 -12.73
C ALA A 308 12.79 -2.25 -12.49
N HIS A 309 11.74 -2.64 -13.24
CA HIS A 309 11.08 -3.95 -13.17
C HIS A 309 11.35 -4.79 -14.41
N TYR A 310 11.41 -6.10 -14.22
CA TYR A 310 11.10 -7.02 -15.31
C TYR A 310 9.65 -6.83 -15.72
N GLN A 311 9.36 -7.05 -17.01
CA GLN A 311 8.01 -6.88 -17.54
C GLN A 311 7.57 -8.19 -18.22
N SER A 312 6.31 -8.56 -18.03
CA SER A 312 5.72 -9.72 -18.69
C SER A 312 4.38 -9.37 -19.32
N ARG A 313 4.21 -9.80 -20.56
CA ARG A 313 2.96 -9.72 -21.36
C ARG A 313 2.36 -11.10 -21.64
N ASN A 314 3.08 -12.16 -21.28
CA ASN A 314 2.64 -13.53 -21.54
C ASN A 314 3.27 -14.53 -20.56
N LYS A 315 2.73 -15.75 -20.56
CA LYS A 315 3.16 -16.84 -19.67
C LYS A 315 4.62 -17.28 -19.88
N ASN A 316 5.15 -17.14 -21.10
CA ASN A 316 6.52 -17.55 -21.41
C ASN A 316 7.54 -16.60 -20.76
N GLN A 317 7.35 -15.29 -20.88
CA GLN A 317 8.19 -14.28 -20.22
C GLN A 317 8.16 -14.44 -18.69
N LEU A 318 7.00 -14.79 -18.13
CA LEU A 318 6.85 -15.05 -16.71
C LEU A 318 7.65 -16.30 -16.28
N ARG A 319 7.58 -17.40 -17.06
CA ARG A 319 8.41 -18.59 -16.81
C ARG A 319 9.90 -18.28 -16.92
N GLU A 320 10.32 -17.54 -17.95
CA GLU A 320 11.69 -17.11 -18.13
C GLU A 320 12.22 -16.30 -16.91
N PHE A 321 11.41 -15.36 -16.41
CA PHE A 321 11.76 -14.63 -15.19
C PHE A 321 11.98 -15.58 -14.00
N ILE A 322 11.06 -16.52 -13.78
CA ILE A 322 11.18 -17.48 -12.68
C ILE A 322 12.42 -18.35 -12.84
N GLU A 323 12.67 -18.91 -14.02
CA GLU A 323 13.77 -19.84 -14.24
C GLU A 323 15.13 -19.12 -14.25
N SER A 324 15.25 -18.04 -15.00
CA SER A 324 16.52 -17.33 -15.16
C SER A 324 16.85 -16.44 -13.96
N VAL A 325 15.89 -15.59 -13.54
CA VAL A 325 16.18 -14.56 -12.53
C VAL A 325 16.04 -15.12 -11.12
N VAL A 326 14.96 -15.89 -10.84
CA VAL A 326 14.70 -16.33 -9.47
C VAL A 326 15.45 -17.61 -9.13
N LEU A 327 15.34 -18.66 -9.96
CA LEU A 327 15.95 -19.96 -9.68
C LEU A 327 17.45 -19.99 -9.96
N ASN A 328 17.89 -19.36 -11.05
CA ASN A 328 19.32 -19.33 -11.43
C ASN A 328 20.03 -18.07 -10.92
N GLU A 329 19.35 -17.17 -10.20
CA GLU A 329 19.91 -15.96 -9.59
C GLU A 329 20.60 -15.01 -10.61
N ASN A 330 20.22 -15.08 -11.89
CA ASN A 330 20.73 -14.21 -12.93
C ASN A 330 19.89 -12.93 -13.02
N ASP A 331 20.29 -11.89 -12.29
CA ASP A 331 19.56 -10.61 -12.15
C ASP A 331 20.28 -9.44 -12.81
N PRO A 332 20.26 -9.31 -14.14
CA PRO A 332 20.90 -8.22 -14.86
C PRO A 332 20.30 -6.83 -14.54
N MET A 333 19.07 -6.73 -14.05
CA MET A 333 18.42 -5.45 -13.71
C MET A 333 18.75 -4.96 -12.29
N ARG A 334 19.61 -5.62 -11.56
CA ARG A 334 19.95 -5.24 -10.18
C ARG A 334 20.50 -3.82 -10.09
N THR A 335 21.42 -3.46 -10.96
CA THR A 335 22.03 -2.12 -10.96
C THR A 335 21.03 -1.01 -11.25
N GLU A 336 20.13 -1.24 -12.20
CA GLU A 336 19.03 -0.33 -12.54
C GLU A 336 18.14 -0.08 -11.31
N ARG A 337 17.74 -1.15 -10.66
CA ARG A 337 16.89 -1.14 -9.47
C ARG A 337 17.55 -0.43 -8.29
N ASP A 338 18.81 -0.76 -7.99
CA ASP A 338 19.58 -0.11 -6.93
C ASP A 338 19.75 1.39 -7.20
N THR A 339 19.95 1.77 -8.46
CA THR A 339 20.06 3.18 -8.90
C THR A 339 18.75 3.92 -8.70
N PHE A 340 17.62 3.32 -9.08
CA PHE A 340 16.29 3.89 -8.85
C PHE A 340 16.01 4.11 -7.36
N VAL A 341 16.25 3.09 -6.53
CA VAL A 341 16.05 3.17 -5.08
C VAL A 341 16.90 4.29 -4.49
N LYS A 342 18.19 4.29 -4.75
CA LYS A 342 19.15 5.24 -4.18
C LYS A 342 18.87 6.69 -4.59
N ASN A 343 18.53 6.92 -5.87
CA ASN A 343 18.44 8.27 -6.41
C ASN A 343 17.03 8.87 -6.35
N ILE A 344 16.00 8.05 -6.25
CA ILE A 344 14.61 8.49 -6.34
C ILE A 344 13.83 8.22 -5.05
N LEU A 345 13.94 7.02 -4.46
CA LEU A 345 13.12 6.65 -3.31
C LEU A 345 13.74 7.09 -1.97
N LEU A 346 15.05 6.95 -1.80
CA LEU A 346 15.70 7.28 -0.53
C LEU A 346 15.88 8.79 -0.36
N GLN A 347 15.67 9.26 0.87
CA GLN A 347 15.88 10.66 1.20
C GLN A 347 17.38 10.98 1.29
N LYS A 348 17.81 12.07 0.65
CA LYS A 348 19.23 12.47 0.58
C LYS A 348 19.84 12.87 1.92
N ASN A 349 19.04 13.27 2.88
CA ASN A 349 19.47 13.66 4.21
C ASN A 349 19.68 12.47 5.17
N GLY A 350 19.39 11.24 4.72
CA GLY A 350 19.55 10.03 5.52
C GLY A 350 18.48 9.81 6.59
N LEU A 351 17.48 10.70 6.69
CA LEU A 351 16.34 10.54 7.58
C LEU A 351 15.24 9.71 6.93
N THR A 352 14.45 9.05 7.74
CA THR A 352 13.21 8.41 7.32
C THR A 352 12.14 9.45 6.96
N ALA A 353 11.11 9.04 6.25
CA ALA A 353 10.00 9.93 5.92
C ALA A 353 9.27 10.42 7.17
N SER A 354 9.07 9.57 8.16
CA SER A 354 8.45 9.94 9.44
C SER A 354 9.27 10.95 10.21
N GLU A 355 10.60 10.82 10.25
CA GLU A 355 11.48 11.82 10.87
C GLU A 355 11.42 13.16 10.13
N ASN A 356 11.38 13.15 8.81
CA ASN A 356 11.25 14.37 8.01
C ASN A 356 9.91 15.08 8.26
N ILE A 357 8.80 14.32 8.35
CA ILE A 357 7.48 14.88 8.68
C ILE A 357 7.48 15.50 10.06
N LEU A 358 8.00 14.77 11.06
CA LEU A 358 8.05 15.30 12.44
C LEU A 358 8.89 16.58 12.51
N SER A 359 10.11 16.58 11.98
CA SER A 359 10.99 17.75 11.95
C SER A 359 10.34 18.95 11.23
N TYR A 360 9.62 18.69 10.14
CA TYR A 360 8.88 19.75 9.45
C TYR A 360 7.79 20.34 10.36
N LEU A 361 6.97 19.51 11.01
CA LEU A 361 5.93 19.98 11.91
C LEU A 361 6.50 20.78 13.08
N GLU A 362 7.58 20.30 13.70
CA GLU A 362 8.26 21.02 14.76
C GLU A 362 8.69 22.43 14.32
N SER A 363 9.25 22.54 13.12
CA SER A 363 9.69 23.81 12.55
C SER A 363 8.55 24.79 12.25
N GLN A 364 7.32 24.30 12.05
CA GLN A 364 6.16 25.14 11.71
C GLN A 364 5.33 25.52 12.94
N ILE A 365 5.33 24.70 13.98
CA ILE A 365 4.38 24.81 15.09
C ILE A 365 5.06 25.37 16.34
N PHE A 366 6.36 25.12 16.52
CA PHE A 366 7.06 25.39 17.75
C PHE A 366 8.15 26.45 17.61
N GLN A 367 8.00 27.31 16.63
CA GLN A 367 8.88 28.50 16.49
C GLN A 367 8.64 29.53 17.56
#